data_301d52e54297efd66ef8b4cdf6630229
#
_entry.id   301d52e54297efd66ef8b4cdf6630229
#
_cell.length_a   1.000
_cell.length_b   1.000
_cell.length_c   1.000
_cell.angle_alpha   90.00
_cell.angle_beta   90.00
_cell.angle_gamma   90.00
#
_symmetry.space_group_name_H-M   'P 1'
#
loop_
_entity.id
_entity.type
_entity.pdbx_description
1 polymer ?
#
loop_
_entity_poly.entity_id
_entity_poly.type
_entity_poly.pdbx_seq_one_letter_code
_entity_poly.pdbx_strand_id
1 'polypeptide(L)'
;MHAASRAGIGDGVFVVAYGNMGGAERLWWLLRHFGHDDCAVIDPEAWRGPLASGEEEIDPRELTLRTRTDDTIEAEELAKRLDELVVVDARLPERWRGEPNPIDKVPGRIPGALNAPWNEPLPPMPEGELVAYCGSGVTACVTLHRARLAGREGRLYPGSWSEWSQRGLPLERG
;
A
#
# COMPACT_ATOMS: atom_id res chain seq x y z
N MET A 1 11.25 11.05 -9.54
CA MET A 1 12.03 10.77 -10.77
C MET A 1 13.50 10.50 -10.48
N HIS A 2 14.28 11.43 -9.96
CA HIS A 2 15.74 11.24 -9.77
C HIS A 2 16.15 10.03 -8.91
N ALA A 3 15.35 9.63 -7.90
CA ALA A 3 15.70 8.51 -7.04
C ALA A 3 15.61 7.16 -7.78
N ALA A 4 14.53 6.92 -8.52
CA ALA A 4 14.35 5.70 -9.30
C ALA A 4 15.42 5.57 -10.38
N SER A 5 15.65 6.63 -11.17
CA SER A 5 16.68 6.69 -12.20
C SER A 5 18.07 6.33 -11.65
N ARG A 6 18.48 6.97 -10.55
CA ARG A 6 19.77 6.69 -9.90
C ARG A 6 19.88 5.29 -9.30
N ALA A 7 18.75 4.66 -9.00
CA ALA A 7 18.69 3.26 -8.58
C ALA A 7 18.65 2.28 -9.77
N GLY A 8 18.90 2.74 -11.00
CA GLY A 8 18.88 1.90 -12.19
C GLY A 8 17.47 1.48 -12.63
N ILE A 9 16.43 2.07 -12.07
CA ILE A 9 15.06 1.77 -12.47
C ILE A 9 14.67 2.62 -13.68
N GLY A 10 14.31 1.96 -14.76
CA GLY A 10 13.96 2.61 -16.01
C GLY A 10 13.19 1.69 -16.96
N ASP A 11 12.82 2.21 -18.12
CA ASP A 11 12.07 1.47 -19.12
C ASP A 11 12.82 0.18 -19.53
N GLY A 12 12.09 -0.94 -19.57
CA GLY A 12 12.63 -2.26 -19.92
C GLY A 12 13.46 -2.94 -18.84
N VAL A 13 13.49 -2.40 -17.61
CA VAL A 13 14.14 -3.03 -16.46
C VAL A 13 13.10 -3.75 -15.60
N PHE A 14 13.30 -5.04 -15.32
CA PHE A 14 12.46 -5.75 -14.35
C PHE A 14 12.97 -5.47 -12.92
N VAL A 15 12.11 -4.94 -12.08
CA VAL A 15 12.45 -4.56 -10.70
C VAL A 15 11.97 -5.62 -9.73
N VAL A 16 12.87 -6.12 -8.89
CA VAL A 16 12.53 -6.99 -7.78
C VAL A 16 12.64 -6.22 -6.48
N ALA A 17 11.49 -5.95 -5.85
CA ALA A 17 11.42 -5.28 -4.57
C ALA A 17 11.50 -6.29 -3.42
N TYR A 18 12.29 -5.98 -2.41
CA TYR A 18 12.32 -6.72 -1.16
C TYR A 18 12.47 -5.77 0.02
N GLY A 19 12.06 -6.21 1.19
CA GLY A 19 12.10 -5.40 2.40
C GLY A 19 11.09 -5.86 3.43
N ASN A 20 10.97 -5.11 4.51
CA ASN A 20 10.07 -5.42 5.60
C ASN A 20 9.02 -4.30 5.80
N MET A 21 8.04 -4.57 6.68
CA MET A 21 7.02 -3.60 7.10
C MET A 21 6.26 -2.92 5.95
N GLY A 22 6.08 -3.64 4.82
CA GLY A 22 5.35 -3.13 3.66
C GLY A 22 6.19 -2.23 2.73
N GLY A 23 7.48 -2.11 2.95
CA GLY A 23 8.36 -1.28 2.12
C GLY A 23 8.49 -1.79 0.69
N ALA A 24 8.62 -3.11 0.52
CA ALA A 24 8.68 -3.75 -0.79
C ALA A 24 7.37 -3.57 -1.57
N GLU A 25 6.23 -3.81 -0.93
CA GLU A 25 4.90 -3.65 -1.53
C GLU A 25 4.59 -2.17 -1.81
N ARG A 26 5.11 -1.24 -0.99
CA ARG A 26 5.00 0.19 -1.28
C ARG A 26 5.80 0.58 -2.51
N LEU A 27 7.02 0.06 -2.68
CA LEU A 27 7.81 0.29 -3.90
C LEU A 27 7.11 -0.31 -5.12
N TRP A 28 6.65 -1.57 -5.04
CA TRP A 28 5.87 -2.24 -6.08
C TRP A 28 4.64 -1.41 -6.48
N TRP A 29 3.87 -0.91 -5.50
CA TRP A 29 2.68 -0.10 -5.77
C TRP A 29 3.06 1.23 -6.46
N LEU A 30 4.10 1.93 -5.98
CA LEU A 30 4.57 3.18 -6.59
C LEU A 30 5.05 2.99 -8.04
N LEU A 31 5.80 1.93 -8.30
CA LEU A 31 6.26 1.62 -9.66
C LEU A 31 5.06 1.47 -10.60
N ARG A 32 4.08 0.68 -10.22
CA ARG A 32 2.86 0.48 -11.01
C ARG A 32 2.03 1.75 -11.13
N HIS A 33 1.89 2.52 -10.08
CA HIS A 33 1.20 3.81 -10.11
C HIS A 33 1.82 4.76 -11.14
N PHE A 34 3.13 4.75 -11.26
CA PHE A 34 3.84 5.56 -12.26
C PHE A 34 4.03 4.86 -13.62
N GLY A 35 3.37 3.73 -13.85
CA GLY A 35 3.32 3.07 -15.15
C GLY A 35 4.44 2.07 -15.42
N HIS A 36 5.18 1.66 -14.38
CA HIS A 36 6.22 0.63 -14.48
C HIS A 36 5.68 -0.69 -13.91
N ASP A 37 5.10 -1.52 -14.79
CA ASP A 37 4.47 -2.78 -14.39
C ASP A 37 5.45 -3.96 -14.27
N ASP A 38 6.64 -3.84 -14.83
CA ASP A 38 7.71 -4.86 -14.80
C ASP A 38 8.36 -4.92 -13.41
N CYS A 39 7.58 -5.28 -12.40
CA CYS A 39 8.04 -5.35 -11.01
C CYS A 39 7.37 -6.48 -10.23
N ALA A 40 8.12 -7.03 -9.27
CA ALA A 40 7.64 -8.05 -8.35
C ALA A 40 8.14 -7.78 -6.93
N VAL A 41 7.45 -8.37 -5.96
CA VAL A 41 7.90 -8.44 -4.57
C VAL A 41 8.41 -9.86 -4.30
N ILE A 42 9.56 -9.98 -3.65
CA ILE A 42 10.12 -11.26 -3.23
C ILE A 42 10.35 -11.25 -1.71
N ASP A 43 10.14 -12.40 -1.09
CA ASP A 43 10.69 -12.68 0.23
C ASP A 43 12.21 -12.89 0.09
N PRO A 44 13.05 -12.09 0.76
CA PRO A 44 14.51 -12.27 0.71
C PRO A 44 14.96 -13.67 1.11
N GLU A 45 14.24 -14.34 2.02
CA GLU A 45 14.53 -15.70 2.45
C GLU A 45 14.29 -16.76 1.36
N ALA A 46 13.49 -16.42 0.34
CA ALA A 46 13.27 -17.28 -0.82
C ALA A 46 14.41 -17.23 -1.84
N TRP A 47 15.30 -16.22 -1.78
CA TRP A 47 16.45 -16.11 -2.68
C TRP A 47 17.45 -17.24 -2.46
N ARG A 48 17.89 -17.87 -3.53
CA ARG A 48 18.87 -18.99 -3.51
C ARG A 48 20.11 -18.71 -4.37
N GLY A 49 20.19 -17.51 -4.95
CA GLY A 49 21.34 -17.08 -5.73
C GLY A 49 22.52 -16.61 -4.87
N PRO A 50 23.65 -16.28 -5.50
CA PRO A 50 24.78 -15.71 -4.79
C PRO A 50 24.41 -14.33 -4.21
N LEU A 51 25.06 -13.98 -3.11
CA LEU A 51 24.98 -12.66 -2.51
C LEU A 51 26.34 -11.99 -2.64
N ALA A 52 26.34 -10.70 -2.93
CA ALA A 52 27.50 -9.84 -2.87
C ALA A 52 27.28 -8.73 -1.82
N SER A 53 28.36 -8.14 -1.35
CA SER A 53 28.36 -6.99 -0.44
C SER A 53 29.28 -5.91 -0.99
N GLY A 54 28.99 -4.66 -0.65
CA GLY A 54 29.71 -3.49 -1.11
C GLY A 54 28.81 -2.50 -1.85
N GLU A 55 29.39 -1.43 -2.31
CA GLU A 55 28.71 -0.46 -3.18
C GLU A 55 28.78 -0.95 -4.62
N GLU A 56 27.64 -0.96 -5.31
CA GLU A 56 27.56 -1.19 -6.73
C GLU A 56 27.47 0.14 -7.47
N GLU A 57 28.26 0.29 -8.54
CA GLU A 57 28.07 1.38 -9.49
C GLU A 57 26.86 1.06 -10.37
N ILE A 58 25.83 1.90 -10.25
CA ILE A 58 24.58 1.73 -11.00
C ILE A 58 24.48 2.83 -12.04
N ASP A 59 24.39 2.46 -13.31
CA ASP A 59 24.11 3.39 -14.38
C ASP A 59 22.68 3.94 -14.25
N PRO A 60 22.50 5.27 -14.18
CA PRO A 60 21.15 5.85 -14.18
C PRO A 60 20.37 5.47 -15.42
N ARG A 61 19.07 5.21 -15.25
CA ARG A 61 18.15 4.83 -16.32
C ARG A 61 17.05 5.87 -16.49
N GLU A 62 16.52 5.96 -17.69
CA GLU A 62 15.35 6.80 -17.98
C GLU A 62 14.08 6.01 -17.68
N LEU A 63 13.16 6.63 -16.94
CA LEU A 63 11.83 6.09 -16.63
C LEU A 63 10.76 7.02 -17.20
N THR A 64 10.01 6.52 -18.16
CA THR A 64 8.86 7.22 -18.75
C THR A 64 7.66 7.10 -17.82
N LEU A 65 7.24 8.22 -17.20
CA LEU A 65 6.10 8.22 -16.29
C LEU A 65 4.77 8.17 -17.04
N ARG A 66 3.92 7.23 -16.65
CA ARG A 66 2.53 7.06 -17.09
C ARG A 66 1.66 6.88 -15.85
N THR A 67 1.45 7.98 -15.12
CA THR A 67 0.74 7.96 -13.84
C THR A 67 -0.69 7.44 -14.02
N ARG A 68 -1.06 6.44 -13.24
CA ARG A 68 -2.44 5.93 -13.16
C ARG A 68 -3.31 6.92 -12.40
N THR A 69 -4.59 6.96 -12.73
CA THR A 69 -5.57 7.82 -12.09
C THR A 69 -6.74 7.04 -11.46
N ASP A 70 -6.73 5.73 -11.65
CA ASP A 70 -7.79 4.80 -11.24
C ASP A 70 -7.40 3.91 -10.04
N ASP A 71 -6.19 4.03 -9.54
CA ASP A 71 -5.63 3.20 -8.47
C ASP A 71 -5.55 3.92 -7.10
N THR A 72 -6.05 5.16 -7.02
CA THR A 72 -6.17 5.94 -5.78
C THR A 72 -7.58 6.44 -5.56
N ILE A 73 -7.90 6.77 -4.32
CA ILE A 73 -9.15 7.43 -3.93
C ILE A 73 -8.86 8.57 -2.96
N GLU A 74 -9.56 9.68 -3.14
CA GLU A 74 -9.47 10.84 -2.27
C GLU A 74 -10.45 10.73 -1.09
N ALA A 75 -10.16 11.42 0.01
CA ALA A 75 -10.96 11.35 1.24
C ALA A 75 -12.44 11.68 1.03
N GLU A 76 -12.74 12.69 0.20
CA GLU A 76 -14.10 13.13 -0.08
C GLU A 76 -14.91 12.12 -0.90
N GLU A 77 -14.27 11.47 -1.86
CA GLU A 77 -14.91 10.40 -2.62
C GLU A 77 -15.16 9.19 -1.73
N LEU A 78 -14.15 8.78 -0.95
CA LEU A 78 -14.27 7.68 0.00
C LEU A 78 -15.39 7.92 1.01
N ALA A 79 -15.46 9.13 1.59
CA ALA A 79 -16.48 9.48 2.58
C ALA A 79 -17.91 9.40 2.03
N LYS A 80 -18.10 9.70 0.74
CA LYS A 80 -19.42 9.65 0.09
C LYS A 80 -19.87 8.26 -0.30
N ARG A 81 -18.92 7.31 -0.41
CA ARG A 81 -19.17 5.98 -0.97
C ARG A 81 -18.91 4.83 0.00
N LEU A 82 -18.86 5.11 1.32
CA LEU A 82 -18.55 4.10 2.34
C LEU A 82 -19.46 2.86 2.25
N ASP A 83 -20.74 3.04 1.94
CA ASP A 83 -21.72 1.94 1.84
C ASP A 83 -21.59 1.12 0.54
N GLU A 84 -20.84 1.63 -0.44
CA GLU A 84 -20.64 0.98 -1.75
C GLU A 84 -19.30 0.23 -1.84
N LEU A 85 -18.36 0.58 -0.96
CA LEU A 85 -16.96 0.16 -1.05
C LEU A 85 -16.63 -0.91 0.00
N VAL A 86 -15.73 -1.80 -0.37
CA VAL A 86 -15.08 -2.70 0.58
C VAL A 86 -13.84 -2.00 1.13
N VAL A 87 -14.01 -1.28 2.23
CA VAL A 87 -12.92 -0.53 2.86
C VAL A 87 -12.14 -1.43 3.81
N VAL A 88 -10.83 -1.48 3.67
CA VAL A 88 -9.95 -2.37 4.45
C VAL A 88 -8.87 -1.58 5.17
N ASP A 89 -8.81 -1.73 6.47
CA ASP A 89 -7.78 -1.18 7.34
C ASP A 89 -6.64 -2.19 7.56
N ALA A 90 -5.47 -1.87 7.07
CA ALA A 90 -4.28 -2.71 7.21
C ALA A 90 -3.52 -2.50 8.55
N ARG A 91 -4.01 -1.65 9.44
CA ARG A 91 -3.41 -1.46 10.77
C ARG A 91 -3.62 -2.69 11.65
N LEU A 92 -2.80 -2.78 12.69
CA LEU A 92 -2.96 -3.82 13.72
C LEU A 92 -4.33 -3.71 14.42
N PRO A 93 -4.88 -4.83 14.91
CA PRO A 93 -6.25 -4.88 15.44
C PRO A 93 -6.55 -3.89 16.57
N GLU A 94 -5.60 -3.66 17.47
CA GLU A 94 -5.75 -2.69 18.57
C GLU A 94 -5.93 -1.25 18.03
N ARG A 95 -5.24 -0.89 16.96
CA ARG A 95 -5.37 0.42 16.31
C ARG A 95 -6.73 0.54 15.59
N TRP A 96 -7.14 -0.53 14.91
CA TRP A 96 -8.43 -0.59 14.24
C TRP A 96 -9.60 -0.49 15.24
N ARG A 97 -9.52 -1.15 16.41
CA ARG A 97 -10.50 -1.01 17.48
C ARG A 97 -10.52 0.38 18.14
N GLY A 98 -9.53 1.21 17.85
CA GLY A 98 -9.41 2.53 18.45
C GLY A 98 -8.89 2.50 19.89
N GLU A 99 -8.10 1.49 20.22
CA GLU A 99 -7.41 1.44 21.51
C GLU A 99 -6.34 2.55 21.59
N PRO A 100 -6.12 3.13 22.77
CA PRO A 100 -5.08 4.13 22.96
C PRO A 100 -3.70 3.57 22.55
N ASN A 101 -3.00 4.31 21.73
CA ASN A 101 -1.66 3.94 21.28
C ASN A 101 -0.83 5.20 20.99
N PRO A 102 0.52 5.14 21.00
CA PRO A 102 1.37 6.31 20.80
C PRO A 102 1.41 6.83 19.37
N ILE A 103 0.89 6.07 18.40
CA ILE A 103 1.01 6.40 16.96
C ILE A 103 -0.18 7.24 16.49
N ASP A 104 -1.39 6.84 16.87
CA ASP A 104 -2.63 7.50 16.42
C ASP A 104 -3.06 8.55 17.43
N LYS A 105 -2.99 9.83 17.07
CA LYS A 105 -3.45 10.94 17.91
C LYS A 105 -4.94 10.89 18.18
N VAL A 106 -5.70 10.40 17.21
CA VAL A 106 -7.15 10.19 17.30
C VAL A 106 -7.41 8.70 17.20
N PRO A 107 -7.98 8.04 18.22
CA PRO A 107 -8.31 6.63 18.17
C PRO A 107 -9.57 6.40 17.32
N GLY A 108 -9.62 5.28 16.60
CA GLY A 108 -10.78 4.87 15.79
C GLY A 108 -10.39 4.36 14.40
N ARG A 109 -11.40 4.22 13.55
CA ARG A 109 -11.26 3.75 12.15
C ARG A 109 -12.23 4.48 11.22
N ILE A 110 -12.06 4.32 9.93
CA ILE A 110 -13.06 4.69 8.92
C ILE A 110 -14.31 3.83 9.13
N PRO A 111 -15.53 4.39 9.17
CA PRO A 111 -16.74 3.63 9.42
C PRO A 111 -16.92 2.47 8.45
N GLY A 112 -17.33 1.31 8.98
CA GLY A 112 -17.53 0.08 8.20
C GLY A 112 -16.26 -0.62 7.71
N ALA A 113 -15.07 -0.10 8.02
CA ALA A 113 -13.82 -0.70 7.56
C ALA A 113 -13.57 -2.08 8.19
N LEU A 114 -13.29 -3.06 7.35
CA LEU A 114 -12.83 -4.38 7.76
C LEU A 114 -11.37 -4.32 8.20
N ASN A 115 -10.98 -5.13 9.16
CA ASN A 115 -9.58 -5.23 9.54
C ASN A 115 -8.89 -6.39 8.83
N ALA A 116 -7.81 -6.10 8.12
CA ALA A 116 -6.89 -7.08 7.55
C ALA A 116 -5.45 -6.66 7.87
N PRO A 117 -4.95 -7.00 9.05
CA PRO A 117 -3.62 -6.57 9.51
C PRO A 117 -2.54 -6.96 8.50
N TRP A 118 -1.66 -6.02 8.18
CA TRP A 118 -0.63 -6.20 7.15
C TRP A 118 0.31 -7.39 7.42
N ASN A 119 0.50 -7.78 8.67
CA ASN A 119 1.38 -8.87 9.11
C ASN A 119 0.67 -10.23 9.17
N GLU A 120 -0.60 -10.30 8.80
CA GLU A 120 -1.38 -11.53 8.74
C GLU A 120 -1.82 -11.86 7.31
N PRO A 121 -2.15 -13.10 7.00
CA PRO A 121 -2.75 -13.46 5.70
C PRO A 121 -4.02 -12.65 5.43
N LEU A 122 -4.26 -12.33 4.15
CA LEU A 122 -5.47 -11.62 3.76
C LEU A 122 -6.70 -12.50 4.03
N PRO A 123 -7.67 -12.04 4.86
CA PRO A 123 -8.89 -12.80 5.09
C PRO A 123 -9.80 -12.79 3.85
N PRO A 124 -10.75 -13.71 3.74
CA PRO A 124 -11.82 -13.60 2.77
C PRO A 124 -12.53 -12.25 2.90
N MET A 125 -12.75 -11.58 1.79
CA MET A 125 -13.39 -10.26 1.74
C MET A 125 -14.64 -10.31 0.87
N PRO A 126 -15.66 -9.47 1.16
CA PRO A 126 -16.84 -9.34 0.32
C PRO A 126 -16.48 -8.97 -1.13
N GLU A 127 -17.36 -9.29 -2.07
CA GLU A 127 -17.29 -8.78 -3.44
C GLU A 127 -17.51 -7.25 -3.43
N GLY A 128 -16.92 -6.56 -4.40
CA GLY A 128 -17.08 -5.11 -4.56
C GLY A 128 -15.75 -4.40 -4.82
N GLU A 129 -15.81 -3.10 -4.99
CA GLU A 129 -14.64 -2.24 -5.20
C GLU A 129 -13.82 -2.15 -3.90
N LEU A 130 -12.58 -2.61 -3.95
CA LEU A 130 -11.68 -2.66 -2.81
C LEU A 130 -10.94 -1.33 -2.63
N VAL A 131 -10.98 -0.81 -1.43
CA VAL A 131 -10.16 0.33 -1.00
C VAL A 131 -9.35 -0.07 0.23
N ALA A 132 -8.03 0.09 0.18
CA ALA A 132 -7.16 -0.19 1.31
C ALA A 132 -6.56 1.11 1.89
N TYR A 133 -6.49 1.17 3.22
CA TYR A 133 -5.79 2.22 3.94
C TYR A 133 -5.03 1.64 5.15
N CYS A 134 -4.16 2.45 5.76
CA CYS A 134 -3.50 2.10 7.01
C CYS A 134 -3.26 3.35 7.88
N GLY A 135 -2.10 3.51 8.49
CA GLY A 135 -1.71 4.75 9.16
C GLY A 135 -1.33 5.87 8.18
N SER A 136 -0.49 5.55 7.18
CA SER A 136 0.14 6.51 6.26
C SER A 136 0.30 5.98 4.83
N GLY A 137 -0.51 5.00 4.43
CA GLY A 137 -0.54 4.46 3.08
C GLY A 137 0.59 3.46 2.74
N VAL A 138 1.47 3.12 3.66
CA VAL A 138 2.57 2.17 3.41
C VAL A 138 2.09 0.73 3.49
N THR A 139 1.63 0.29 4.67
CA THR A 139 1.22 -1.10 4.88
C THR A 139 -0.10 -1.46 4.19
N ALA A 140 -0.90 -0.50 3.77
CA ALA A 140 -2.05 -0.72 2.89
C ALA A 140 -1.63 -1.32 1.52
N CYS A 141 -0.40 -1.05 1.06
CA CYS A 141 0.12 -1.64 -0.16
C CYS A 141 0.32 -3.16 -0.02
N VAL A 142 0.54 -3.69 1.18
CA VAL A 142 0.58 -5.14 1.44
C VAL A 142 -0.78 -5.77 1.14
N THR A 143 -1.87 -5.14 1.62
CA THR A 143 -3.24 -5.58 1.33
C THR A 143 -3.51 -5.58 -0.16
N LEU A 144 -3.17 -4.49 -0.87
CA LEU A 144 -3.37 -4.36 -2.31
C LEU A 144 -2.53 -5.36 -3.12
N HIS A 145 -1.27 -5.59 -2.72
CA HIS A 145 -0.43 -6.59 -3.36
C HIS A 145 -1.01 -8.01 -3.22
N ARG A 146 -1.42 -8.39 -2.00
CA ARG A 146 -2.04 -9.69 -1.74
C ARG A 146 -3.37 -9.86 -2.47
N ALA A 147 -4.21 -8.82 -2.51
CA ALA A 147 -5.45 -8.83 -3.27
C ALA A 147 -5.19 -9.08 -4.75
N ARG A 148 -4.20 -8.41 -5.33
CA ARG A 148 -3.80 -8.61 -6.73
C ARG A 148 -3.29 -10.02 -7.00
N LEU A 149 -2.50 -10.60 -6.11
CA LEU A 149 -2.07 -12.01 -6.24
C LEU A 149 -3.27 -12.97 -6.21
N ALA A 150 -4.36 -12.59 -5.55
CA ALA A 150 -5.63 -13.31 -5.54
C ALA A 150 -6.56 -12.93 -6.73
N GLY A 151 -6.07 -12.16 -7.71
CA GLY A 151 -6.83 -11.75 -8.89
C GLY A 151 -7.78 -10.57 -8.70
N ARG A 152 -7.64 -9.82 -7.59
CA ARG A 152 -8.50 -8.67 -7.27
C ARG A 152 -7.70 -7.35 -7.30
N GLU A 153 -8.20 -6.39 -8.05
CA GLU A 153 -7.67 -5.01 -8.03
C GLU A 153 -8.28 -4.22 -6.88
N GLY A 154 -7.60 -3.16 -6.47
CA GLY A 154 -8.07 -2.25 -5.43
C GLY A 154 -7.39 -0.91 -5.52
N ARG A 155 -8.02 0.09 -4.90
CA ARG A 155 -7.53 1.47 -4.83
C ARG A 155 -6.86 1.72 -3.48
N LEU A 156 -5.80 2.50 -3.50
CA LEU A 156 -5.18 3.00 -2.28
C LEU A 156 -5.85 4.31 -1.85
N TYR A 157 -6.16 4.44 -0.56
CA TYR A 157 -6.36 5.75 0.04
C TYR A 157 -5.02 6.23 0.63
N PRO A 158 -4.25 7.08 -0.09
CA PRO A 158 -2.88 7.44 0.31
C PRO A 158 -2.80 8.20 1.62
N GLY A 159 -3.76 9.10 1.88
CA GLY A 159 -3.86 9.90 3.11
C GLY A 159 -4.09 9.07 4.36
N SER A 160 -4.76 7.92 4.19
CA SER A 160 -4.96 6.93 5.24
C SER A 160 -5.53 7.53 6.54
N TRP A 161 -5.34 6.84 7.67
CA TRP A 161 -5.85 7.31 8.96
C TRP A 161 -5.25 8.65 9.39
N SER A 162 -4.00 8.91 9.06
CA SER A 162 -3.32 10.16 9.40
C SER A 162 -4.00 11.39 8.82
N GLU A 163 -4.54 11.29 7.63
CA GLU A 163 -5.31 12.35 6.99
C GLU A 163 -6.77 12.32 7.45
N TRP A 164 -7.44 11.16 7.35
CA TRP A 164 -8.85 11.00 7.68
C TRP A 164 -9.22 11.55 9.04
N SER A 165 -8.45 11.18 10.06
CA SER A 165 -8.69 11.56 11.45
C SER A 165 -8.54 13.05 11.74
N GLN A 166 -7.91 13.81 10.84
CA GLN A 166 -7.70 15.26 10.98
C GLN A 166 -8.67 16.11 10.16
N ARG A 167 -9.46 15.50 9.27
CA ARG A 167 -10.38 16.21 8.38
C ARG A 167 -11.78 16.42 8.95
N GLY A 168 -12.05 15.97 10.18
CA GLY A 168 -13.39 16.03 10.76
C GLY A 168 -14.41 15.11 10.09
N LEU A 169 -13.94 14.10 9.36
CA LEU A 169 -14.75 13.07 8.72
C LEU A 169 -15.32 12.09 9.75
N PRO A 170 -16.41 11.37 9.44
CA PRO A 170 -16.97 10.36 10.32
C PRO A 170 -15.93 9.33 10.75
N LEU A 171 -15.97 8.94 12.02
CA LEU A 171 -15.12 7.89 12.55
C LEU A 171 -15.93 6.94 13.42
N GLU A 172 -15.48 5.68 13.43
CA GLU A 172 -16.04 4.62 14.25
C GLU A 172 -15.04 4.20 15.32
N ARG A 173 -15.54 3.92 16.52
CA ARG A 173 -14.75 3.37 17.62
C ARG A 173 -15.38 2.04 18.04
N GLY A 174 -14.52 1.05 18.26
CA GLY A 174 -14.95 -0.28 18.70
C GLY A 174 -15.25 -0.32 20.18
#